data_30dc97034b2e432509894b43c62e470a
#
_entry.id   30dc97034b2e432509894b43c62e470a
#
_cell.length_a   1.000
_cell.length_b   1.000
_cell.length_c   1.000
_cell.angle_alpha   90.00
_cell.angle_beta   90.00
_cell.angle_gamma   90.00
#
_symmetry.space_group_name_H-M   'P 1'
#
loop_
_entity.id
_entity.type
_entity.pdbx_description
1 polymer ?
#
loop_
_entity_poly.entity_id
_entity_poly.type
_entity_poly.pdbx_seq_one_letter_code
_entity_poly.pdbx_strand_id
1 'polypeptide(L)'
;MVRTPVWASDDKSFYYLSEEKGSFNIFKRDIDGNTSKQITNHTKHPVRFLSAASNGTLCYGYDGEIYTVKEGAIPQKVQISIVTDKNDKDLIRQIKRSGATEISLSPDAKEIAFVLRGDVYVTSTEYSTTKQITNTPQQERDIHFSPDGRSIVYASERNGLWQIYQTSLAKKEEKQFAYATDIKEERLTNSDITSFQPQYSPDGKEVAFLENRTTIRVLNLKSKAVRTVMDGKYEYSYSDGDQWYQWSPDSKWILTNYIGIG
;
A
#
# COMPACT_ATOMS: atom_id res chain seq x y z
N MET A 1 -7.81 7.21 52.01
CA MET A 1 -6.37 7.34 51.60
C MET A 1 -6.25 8.49 50.59
N VAL A 2 -5.18 9.29 50.68
CA VAL A 2 -4.95 10.43 49.72
C VAL A 2 -3.66 10.14 48.95
N ARG A 3 -3.65 10.38 47.65
CA ARG A 3 -2.51 10.10 46.75
C ARG A 3 -2.33 11.20 45.70
N THR A 4 -1.13 11.30 45.18
CA THR A 4 -0.77 12.07 43.96
C THR A 4 -1.25 13.53 44.00
N PRO A 5 -0.80 14.36 44.96
CA PRO A 5 -1.14 15.77 44.96
C PRO A 5 -0.46 16.49 43.77
N VAL A 6 -1.17 17.40 43.11
CA VAL A 6 -0.67 18.29 42.06
C VAL A 6 -1.18 19.69 42.28
N TRP A 7 -0.34 20.71 42.08
CA TRP A 7 -0.73 22.09 42.24
C TRP A 7 -1.75 22.52 41.18
N ALA A 8 -2.71 23.33 41.59
CA ALA A 8 -3.55 24.05 40.67
C ALA A 8 -2.80 25.29 40.13
N SER A 9 -3.22 25.83 39.00
CA SER A 9 -2.58 26.97 38.36
C SER A 9 -2.79 28.31 39.10
N ASP A 10 -3.55 28.30 40.19
CA ASP A 10 -3.83 29.48 41.05
C ASP A 10 -2.81 29.62 42.19
N ASP A 11 -1.88 28.68 42.36
CA ASP A 11 -0.88 28.62 43.43
C ASP A 11 -1.48 28.64 44.87
N LYS A 12 -2.81 28.53 44.99
CA LYS A 12 -3.55 28.59 46.25
C LYS A 12 -4.30 27.31 46.59
N SER A 13 -4.40 26.40 45.61
CA SER A 13 -5.09 25.18 45.76
C SER A 13 -4.33 24.02 45.11
N PHE A 14 -4.73 22.79 45.43
CA PHE A 14 -4.14 21.60 44.86
C PHE A 14 -5.23 20.53 44.56
N TYR A 15 -4.96 19.74 43.57
CA TYR A 15 -5.76 18.53 43.26
C TYR A 15 -5.11 17.32 43.84
N TYR A 16 -5.90 16.32 44.21
CA TYR A 16 -5.43 15.05 44.73
C TYR A 16 -6.42 13.92 44.48
N LEU A 17 -5.96 12.71 44.59
CA LEU A 17 -6.81 11.52 44.51
C LEU A 17 -7.26 11.09 45.91
N SER A 18 -8.56 10.92 46.10
CA SER A 18 -9.15 10.42 47.35
C SER A 18 -10.24 9.41 47.10
N GLU A 19 -10.34 8.44 47.96
CA GLU A 19 -11.38 7.40 47.99
C GLU A 19 -12.49 7.69 49.01
N GLU A 20 -12.59 8.89 49.55
CA GLU A 20 -13.53 9.22 50.63
C GLU A 20 -15.00 9.00 50.26
N LYS A 21 -15.32 8.88 48.96
CA LYS A 21 -16.65 8.55 48.45
C LYS A 21 -16.71 7.18 47.74
N GLY A 22 -15.90 6.21 48.20
CA GLY A 22 -15.97 4.81 47.78
C GLY A 22 -14.96 4.40 46.71
N SER A 23 -14.64 5.24 45.71
CA SER A 23 -13.63 5.00 44.68
C SER A 23 -12.71 6.21 44.56
N PHE A 24 -11.45 5.97 44.17
CA PHE A 24 -10.53 7.07 43.94
C PHE A 24 -11.04 7.98 42.83
N ASN A 25 -11.24 9.25 43.20
CA ASN A 25 -11.62 10.35 42.31
C ASN A 25 -10.73 11.55 42.55
N ILE A 26 -10.79 12.53 41.66
CA ILE A 26 -10.06 13.80 41.80
C ILE A 26 -10.86 14.73 42.70
N PHE A 27 -10.19 15.30 43.67
CA PHE A 27 -10.67 16.33 44.57
C PHE A 27 -9.77 17.55 44.49
N LYS A 28 -10.32 18.73 44.73
CA LYS A 28 -9.62 20.00 44.88
C LYS A 28 -9.73 20.48 46.31
N ARG A 29 -8.67 21.06 46.86
CA ARG A 29 -8.66 21.70 48.17
C ARG A 29 -7.78 22.95 48.16
N ASP A 30 -8.23 23.99 48.81
CA ASP A 30 -7.45 25.18 49.07
C ASP A 30 -6.42 24.91 50.17
N ILE A 31 -5.25 25.55 50.11
CA ILE A 31 -4.17 25.38 51.09
C ILE A 31 -4.64 25.68 52.52
N ASP A 32 -5.36 26.78 52.65
CA ASP A 32 -5.87 27.26 53.95
C ASP A 32 -7.29 26.77 54.24
N GLY A 33 -7.87 25.97 53.35
CA GLY A 33 -9.26 25.51 53.41
C GLY A 33 -9.42 24.14 54.06
N ASN A 34 -10.52 23.93 54.81
CA ASN A 34 -10.86 22.66 55.42
C ASN A 34 -11.86 21.84 54.58
N THR A 35 -12.34 22.38 53.45
CA THR A 35 -13.32 21.73 52.59
C THR A 35 -12.69 21.26 51.31
N SER A 36 -13.06 20.05 50.88
CA SER A 36 -12.67 19.49 49.59
C SER A 36 -13.84 19.47 48.63
N LYS A 37 -13.59 19.77 47.38
CA LYS A 37 -14.53 19.74 46.27
C LYS A 37 -14.20 18.58 45.36
N GLN A 38 -15.16 17.68 45.12
CA GLN A 38 -15.00 16.59 44.18
C GLN A 38 -15.09 17.09 42.74
N ILE A 39 -14.13 16.71 41.88
CA ILE A 39 -14.03 17.11 40.47
C ILE A 39 -14.53 16.00 39.53
N THR A 40 -14.21 14.72 39.83
CA THR A 40 -14.69 13.58 39.04
C THR A 40 -15.56 12.67 39.86
N ASN A 41 -16.49 11.93 39.22
CA ASN A 41 -17.42 11.02 39.91
C ASN A 41 -17.46 9.65 39.20
N HIS A 42 -16.33 8.98 39.20
CA HIS A 42 -16.22 7.63 38.68
C HIS A 42 -16.54 6.60 39.77
N THR A 43 -17.32 5.56 39.43
CA THR A 43 -17.83 4.59 40.41
C THR A 43 -17.29 3.18 40.22
N LYS A 44 -16.92 2.78 38.99
CA LYS A 44 -16.51 1.39 38.69
C LYS A 44 -15.04 1.12 38.98
N HIS A 45 -14.16 2.03 38.56
CA HIS A 45 -12.71 1.87 38.67
C HIS A 45 -12.08 3.07 39.34
N PRO A 46 -10.92 2.91 39.99
CA PRO A 46 -10.20 4.04 40.59
C PRO A 46 -9.54 4.93 39.52
N VAL A 47 -9.60 6.24 39.72
CA VAL A 47 -8.81 7.21 38.98
C VAL A 47 -7.34 7.07 39.41
N ARG A 48 -6.39 7.19 38.44
CA ARG A 48 -4.96 7.05 38.64
C ARG A 48 -4.19 8.07 37.80
N PHE A 49 -2.90 8.23 38.07
CA PHE A 49 -1.95 9.02 37.27
C PHE A 49 -2.39 10.48 37.04
N LEU A 50 -2.85 11.16 38.10
CA LEU A 50 -3.27 12.55 38.02
C LEU A 50 -2.11 13.48 37.65
N SER A 51 -2.31 14.37 36.70
CA SER A 51 -1.46 15.49 36.35
C SER A 51 -2.28 16.74 36.05
N ALA A 52 -1.67 17.92 36.19
CA ALA A 52 -2.30 19.19 35.89
C ALA A 52 -1.45 20.01 34.93
N ALA A 53 -2.08 20.62 33.95
CA ALA A 53 -1.47 21.57 33.03
C ALA A 53 -1.63 23.01 33.56
N SER A 54 -0.77 23.91 33.12
CA SER A 54 -0.79 25.35 33.51
C SER A 54 -2.09 26.04 33.14
N ASN A 55 -2.83 25.54 32.14
CA ASN A 55 -4.14 26.08 31.73
C ASN A 55 -5.33 25.54 32.54
N GLY A 56 -5.06 24.83 33.65
CA GLY A 56 -6.08 24.24 34.52
C GLY A 56 -6.72 22.94 34.01
N THR A 57 -6.21 22.38 32.93
CA THR A 57 -6.66 21.06 32.45
C THR A 57 -6.01 19.96 33.26
N LEU A 58 -6.80 19.07 33.81
CA LEU A 58 -6.36 17.85 34.50
C LEU A 58 -6.31 16.70 33.52
N CYS A 59 -5.30 15.86 33.60
CA CYS A 59 -5.19 14.62 32.86
C CYS A 59 -5.04 13.45 33.84
N TYR A 60 -5.70 12.35 33.59
CA TYR A 60 -5.71 11.18 34.47
C TYR A 60 -6.05 9.87 33.72
N GLY A 61 -5.69 8.77 34.32
CA GLY A 61 -6.04 7.42 33.85
C GLY A 61 -7.32 6.91 34.52
N TYR A 62 -8.22 6.36 33.75
CA TYR A 62 -9.43 5.69 34.21
C TYR A 62 -9.81 4.53 33.28
N ASP A 63 -10.02 3.34 33.83
CA ASP A 63 -10.43 2.14 33.07
C ASP A 63 -9.51 1.82 31.87
N GLY A 64 -8.19 1.94 32.07
CA GLY A 64 -7.19 1.68 31.02
C GLY A 64 -7.05 2.78 29.97
N GLU A 65 -7.83 3.86 30.06
CA GLU A 65 -7.89 4.95 29.10
C GLU A 65 -7.43 6.28 29.72
N ILE A 66 -7.09 7.25 28.88
CA ILE A 66 -6.67 8.60 29.30
C ILE A 66 -7.87 9.55 29.18
N TYR A 67 -8.07 10.35 30.20
CA TYR A 67 -9.12 11.35 30.26
C TYR A 67 -8.55 12.73 30.58
N THR A 68 -9.23 13.75 30.08
CA THR A 68 -9.00 15.14 30.50
C THR A 68 -10.26 15.73 31.06
N VAL A 69 -10.11 16.67 32.03
CA VAL A 69 -11.21 17.42 32.59
C VAL A 69 -10.74 18.80 33.03
N LYS A 70 -11.60 19.82 32.88
CA LYS A 70 -11.48 21.11 33.59
C LYS A 70 -12.47 21.17 34.72
N GLU A 71 -12.18 21.98 35.73
CA GLU A 71 -13.12 22.16 36.82
C GLU A 71 -14.49 22.65 36.32
N GLY A 72 -15.54 21.95 36.74
CA GLY A 72 -16.92 22.21 36.32
C GLY A 72 -17.31 21.63 34.96
N ALA A 73 -16.40 20.98 34.23
CA ALA A 73 -16.69 20.34 32.96
C ALA A 73 -16.90 18.83 33.10
N ILE A 74 -17.46 18.22 32.09
CA ILE A 74 -17.60 16.75 31.98
C ILE A 74 -16.27 16.17 31.51
N PRO A 75 -15.77 15.10 32.17
CA PRO A 75 -14.58 14.40 31.71
C PRO A 75 -14.68 13.89 30.28
N GLN A 76 -13.63 14.09 29.50
CA GLN A 76 -13.57 13.65 28.10
C GLN A 76 -12.44 12.64 27.92
N LYS A 77 -12.76 11.53 27.27
CA LYS A 77 -11.76 10.53 26.87
C LYS A 77 -10.87 11.10 25.77
N VAL A 78 -9.56 10.97 25.92
CA VAL A 78 -8.61 11.35 24.88
C VAL A 78 -8.64 10.31 23.78
N GLN A 79 -8.97 10.72 22.58
CA GLN A 79 -8.91 9.86 21.40
C GLN A 79 -7.46 9.75 20.95
N ILE A 80 -6.85 8.58 21.14
CA ILE A 80 -5.49 8.31 20.69
C ILE A 80 -5.58 7.56 19.36
N SER A 81 -5.03 8.14 18.31
CA SER A 81 -4.85 7.46 17.03
C SER A 81 -3.36 7.20 16.85
N ILE A 82 -2.99 5.93 16.83
CA ILE A 82 -1.61 5.51 16.57
C ILE A 82 -1.55 5.14 15.10
N VAL A 83 -0.93 6.00 14.29
CA VAL A 83 -0.56 5.65 12.92
C VAL A 83 0.77 4.91 13.02
N THR A 84 0.72 3.60 13.02
CA THR A 84 1.91 2.77 12.82
C THR A 84 2.07 2.55 11.32
N ASP A 85 3.28 2.71 10.79
CA ASP A 85 3.63 2.03 9.55
C ASP A 85 3.21 0.57 9.72
N LYS A 86 2.51 0.03 8.70
CA LYS A 86 2.05 -1.36 8.75
C LYS A 86 3.22 -2.22 9.24
N ASN A 87 3.14 -2.67 10.47
CA ASN A 87 4.15 -3.58 10.99
C ASN A 87 4.15 -4.80 10.08
N ASP A 88 5.31 -5.15 9.56
CA ASP A 88 5.59 -6.34 8.75
C ASP A 88 5.25 -7.67 9.46
N LYS A 89 4.36 -7.65 10.45
CA LYS A 89 3.97 -8.85 11.20
C LYS A 89 3.29 -9.90 10.33
N ASP A 90 2.72 -9.46 9.20
CA ASP A 90 2.09 -10.36 8.21
C ASP A 90 3.06 -10.75 7.08
N LEU A 91 4.30 -10.25 7.07
CA LEU A 91 5.30 -10.61 6.09
C LEU A 91 6.00 -11.91 6.47
N ILE A 92 5.71 -12.97 5.74
CA ILE A 92 6.45 -14.23 5.82
C ILE A 92 7.68 -14.11 4.93
N ARG A 93 8.85 -13.93 5.52
CA ARG A 93 10.12 -13.94 4.77
C ARG A 93 10.50 -15.37 4.43
N GLN A 94 10.59 -15.68 3.14
CA GLN A 94 10.99 -16.99 2.63
C GLN A 94 12.13 -16.83 1.63
N ILE A 95 13.16 -17.68 1.77
CA ILE A 95 14.21 -17.78 0.76
C ILE A 95 13.76 -18.80 -0.28
N LYS A 96 13.52 -18.36 -1.51
CA LYS A 96 13.24 -19.21 -2.66
C LYS A 96 14.49 -19.31 -3.53
N ARG A 97 14.83 -20.53 -3.94
CA ARG A 97 16.03 -20.81 -4.79
C ARG A 97 15.67 -21.28 -6.18
N SER A 98 14.39 -21.42 -6.48
CA SER A 98 13.86 -21.90 -7.76
C SER A 98 12.37 -21.59 -7.87
N GLY A 99 11.82 -21.79 -9.07
CA GLY A 99 10.37 -21.69 -9.35
C GLY A 99 9.95 -20.39 -10.00
N ALA A 100 10.87 -19.46 -10.31
CA ALA A 100 10.56 -18.36 -11.21
C ALA A 100 10.36 -18.90 -12.64
N THR A 101 9.28 -18.48 -13.29
CA THR A 101 8.92 -18.92 -14.64
C THR A 101 9.28 -17.93 -15.72
N GLU A 102 9.37 -16.66 -15.37
CA GLU A 102 9.67 -15.55 -16.26
C GLU A 102 10.52 -14.51 -15.55
N ILE A 103 11.32 -13.79 -16.31
CA ILE A 103 12.15 -12.69 -15.81
C ILE A 103 12.14 -11.51 -16.78
N SER A 104 12.21 -10.30 -16.25
CA SER A 104 12.42 -9.05 -17.00
C SER A 104 13.40 -8.17 -16.24
N LEU A 105 14.41 -7.66 -16.92
CA LEU A 105 15.42 -6.77 -16.33
C LEU A 105 14.97 -5.32 -16.46
N SER A 106 15.16 -4.52 -15.41
CA SER A 106 14.93 -3.08 -15.48
C SER A 106 15.93 -2.41 -16.43
N PRO A 107 15.59 -1.26 -17.07
CA PRO A 107 16.47 -0.59 -18.03
C PRO A 107 17.82 -0.19 -17.47
N ASP A 108 17.91 0.10 -16.17
CA ASP A 108 19.13 0.44 -15.45
C ASP A 108 19.88 -0.78 -14.87
N ALA A 109 19.36 -1.99 -15.11
CA ALA A 109 19.85 -3.27 -14.61
C ALA A 109 19.91 -3.39 -13.06
N LYS A 110 19.21 -2.53 -12.33
CA LYS A 110 19.21 -2.54 -10.86
C LYS A 110 18.11 -3.39 -10.23
N GLU A 111 17.13 -3.82 -11.03
CA GLU A 111 16.03 -4.63 -10.59
C GLU A 111 15.71 -5.74 -11.60
N ILE A 112 15.26 -6.86 -11.08
CA ILE A 112 14.70 -7.97 -11.86
C ILE A 112 13.26 -8.18 -11.42
N ALA A 113 12.33 -8.05 -12.36
CA ALA A 113 10.97 -8.54 -12.19
C ALA A 113 10.91 -10.02 -12.55
N PHE A 114 10.15 -10.81 -11.82
CA PHE A 114 9.96 -12.23 -12.09
C PHE A 114 8.59 -12.69 -11.66
N VAL A 115 8.10 -13.77 -12.26
CA VAL A 115 6.86 -14.44 -11.86
C VAL A 115 7.19 -15.64 -11.00
N LEU A 116 6.55 -15.73 -9.83
CA LEU A 116 6.67 -16.84 -8.92
C LEU A 116 5.29 -17.28 -8.44
N ARG A 117 4.89 -18.51 -8.76
CA ARG A 117 3.56 -19.07 -8.42
C ARG A 117 2.38 -18.22 -8.91
N GLY A 118 2.54 -17.55 -10.04
CA GLY A 118 1.51 -16.73 -10.63
C GLY A 118 1.53 -15.27 -10.19
N ASP A 119 2.29 -14.87 -9.17
CA ASP A 119 2.45 -13.48 -8.76
C ASP A 119 3.71 -12.84 -9.32
N VAL A 120 3.65 -11.54 -9.56
CA VAL A 120 4.78 -10.70 -9.98
C VAL A 120 5.54 -10.21 -8.75
N TYR A 121 6.84 -10.37 -8.78
CA TYR A 121 7.79 -9.87 -7.79
C TYR A 121 8.87 -9.02 -8.45
N VAL A 122 9.45 -8.09 -7.72
CA VAL A 122 10.65 -7.35 -8.12
C VAL A 122 11.70 -7.48 -7.03
N THR A 123 12.92 -7.84 -7.43
CA THR A 123 14.09 -7.91 -6.54
C THR A 123 15.18 -6.95 -6.99
N SER A 124 15.87 -6.35 -6.04
CA SER A 124 17.08 -5.59 -6.32
C SER A 124 18.23 -6.51 -6.76
N THR A 125 19.05 -6.07 -7.72
CA THR A 125 20.28 -6.76 -8.11
C THR A 125 21.45 -6.44 -7.16
N GLU A 126 21.37 -5.35 -6.42
CA GLU A 126 22.42 -4.87 -5.52
C GLU A 126 22.24 -5.36 -4.08
N TYR A 127 20.98 -5.57 -3.65
CA TYR A 127 20.64 -5.91 -2.26
C TYR A 127 19.61 -7.03 -2.19
N SER A 128 19.57 -7.73 -1.07
CA SER A 128 18.62 -8.84 -0.84
C SER A 128 17.19 -8.36 -0.50
N THR A 129 16.68 -7.40 -1.27
CA THR A 129 15.33 -6.84 -1.07
C THR A 129 14.44 -7.26 -2.22
N THR A 130 13.32 -7.89 -1.91
CA THR A 130 12.31 -8.32 -2.87
C THR A 130 10.95 -7.80 -2.43
N LYS A 131 10.20 -7.24 -3.37
CA LYS A 131 8.83 -6.77 -3.17
C LYS A 131 7.86 -7.59 -4.01
N GLN A 132 6.77 -8.02 -3.41
CA GLN A 132 5.62 -8.55 -4.13
C GLN A 132 4.86 -7.40 -4.77
N ILE A 133 4.62 -7.49 -6.08
CA ILE A 133 3.92 -6.47 -6.87
C ILE A 133 2.44 -6.81 -6.98
N THR A 134 2.13 -8.08 -7.26
CA THR A 134 0.75 -8.57 -7.28
C THR A 134 0.52 -9.56 -6.13
N ASN A 135 -0.70 -9.60 -5.63
CA ASN A 135 -1.13 -10.55 -4.60
C ASN A 135 -2.60 -10.87 -4.88
N THR A 136 -2.81 -11.65 -5.91
CA THR A 136 -4.14 -12.02 -6.38
C THR A 136 -4.28 -13.53 -6.40
N PRO A 137 -5.50 -14.09 -6.32
CA PRO A 137 -5.70 -15.53 -6.50
C PRO A 137 -5.57 -16.00 -7.96
N GLN A 138 -5.42 -15.07 -8.91
CA GLN A 138 -5.25 -15.32 -10.34
C GLN A 138 -3.78 -15.43 -10.71
N GLN A 139 -3.53 -15.80 -11.97
CA GLN A 139 -2.18 -15.90 -12.52
C GLN A 139 -1.81 -14.61 -13.27
N GLU A 140 -0.56 -14.19 -13.09
CA GLU A 140 0.12 -13.17 -13.86
C GLU A 140 1.25 -13.79 -14.70
N ARG A 141 1.49 -13.22 -15.89
CA ARG A 141 2.56 -13.62 -16.81
C ARG A 141 2.94 -12.51 -17.80
N ASP A 142 3.91 -12.77 -18.64
CA ASP A 142 4.35 -11.88 -19.72
C ASP A 142 4.78 -10.50 -19.20
N ILE A 143 5.67 -10.48 -18.24
CA ILE A 143 6.13 -9.25 -17.58
C ILE A 143 7.11 -8.44 -18.42
N HIS A 144 6.94 -7.12 -18.48
CA HIS A 144 7.85 -6.22 -19.18
C HIS A 144 7.98 -4.86 -18.48
N PHE A 145 9.23 -4.41 -18.22
CA PHE A 145 9.47 -3.07 -17.68
C PHE A 145 9.22 -1.97 -18.71
N SER A 146 8.73 -0.82 -18.25
CA SER A 146 8.74 0.40 -19.06
C SER A 146 10.18 0.90 -19.30
N PRO A 147 10.44 1.65 -20.39
CA PRO A 147 11.79 2.16 -20.70
C PRO A 147 12.36 3.10 -19.65
N ASP A 148 11.53 3.73 -18.84
CA ASP A 148 11.95 4.59 -17.72
C ASP A 148 12.09 3.83 -16.39
N GLY A 149 11.81 2.52 -16.37
CA GLY A 149 11.88 1.66 -15.20
C GLY A 149 10.79 1.93 -14.14
N ARG A 150 9.83 2.82 -14.42
CA ARG A 150 8.84 3.26 -13.43
C ARG A 150 7.52 2.49 -13.45
N SER A 151 7.34 1.63 -14.44
CA SER A 151 6.15 0.81 -14.60
C SER A 151 6.51 -0.60 -15.07
N ILE A 152 5.64 -1.55 -14.79
CA ILE A 152 5.70 -2.92 -15.27
C ILE A 152 4.34 -3.25 -15.86
N VAL A 153 4.30 -3.76 -17.09
CA VAL A 153 3.09 -4.36 -17.67
C VAL A 153 3.15 -5.88 -17.57
N TYR A 154 2.01 -6.50 -17.45
CA TYR A 154 1.83 -7.94 -17.40
C TYR A 154 0.42 -8.32 -17.84
N ALA A 155 0.24 -9.58 -18.24
CA ALA A 155 -1.06 -10.18 -18.44
C ALA A 155 -1.55 -10.82 -17.14
N SER A 156 -2.82 -10.63 -16.77
CA SER A 156 -3.44 -11.25 -15.60
C SER A 156 -4.80 -11.85 -15.94
N GLU A 157 -5.05 -13.08 -15.45
CA GLU A 157 -6.28 -13.83 -15.68
C GLU A 157 -7.36 -13.47 -14.65
N ARG A 158 -7.86 -12.24 -14.70
CA ARG A 158 -8.93 -11.80 -13.80
C ARG A 158 -10.30 -11.92 -14.47
N ASN A 159 -11.29 -12.37 -13.68
CA ASN A 159 -12.65 -12.60 -14.17
C ASN A 159 -12.74 -13.61 -15.32
N GLY A 160 -11.84 -14.61 -15.36
CA GLY A 160 -11.81 -15.66 -16.37
C GLY A 160 -11.27 -15.24 -17.73
N LEU A 161 -10.71 -14.02 -17.86
CA LEU A 161 -10.12 -13.50 -19.09
C LEU A 161 -8.74 -12.88 -18.81
N TRP A 162 -7.78 -13.19 -19.68
CA TRP A 162 -6.48 -12.53 -19.68
C TRP A 162 -6.60 -11.11 -20.18
N GLN A 163 -6.13 -10.16 -19.41
CA GLN A 163 -6.11 -8.74 -19.75
C GLN A 163 -4.78 -8.12 -19.34
N ILE A 164 -4.44 -7.00 -19.96
CA ILE A 164 -3.19 -6.32 -19.68
C ILE A 164 -3.40 -5.35 -18.51
N TYR A 165 -2.50 -5.46 -17.54
CA TYR A 165 -2.39 -4.58 -16.38
C TYR A 165 -1.04 -3.88 -16.36
N GLN A 166 -0.99 -2.75 -15.71
CA GLN A 166 0.21 -1.99 -15.44
C GLN A 166 0.30 -1.67 -13.96
N THR A 167 1.44 -1.91 -13.35
CA THR A 167 1.76 -1.38 -12.02
C THR A 167 2.85 -0.35 -12.14
N SER A 168 2.69 0.80 -11.48
CA SER A 168 3.59 1.94 -11.54
C SER A 168 3.99 2.40 -10.14
N LEU A 169 5.19 2.99 -10.02
CA LEU A 169 5.60 3.72 -8.81
C LEU A 169 4.68 4.93 -8.61
N ALA A 170 4.00 4.99 -7.45
CA ALA A 170 3.05 6.05 -7.15
C ALA A 170 3.74 7.40 -6.85
N LYS A 171 4.91 7.36 -6.21
CA LYS A 171 5.67 8.54 -5.79
C LYS A 171 6.77 8.88 -6.78
N LYS A 172 6.92 10.16 -7.12
CA LYS A 172 7.91 10.64 -8.09
C LYS A 172 9.35 10.46 -7.61
N GLU A 173 9.59 10.59 -6.32
CA GLU A 173 10.89 10.45 -5.67
C GLU A 173 11.39 9.01 -5.62
N GLU A 174 10.49 8.03 -5.63
CA GLU A 174 10.83 6.62 -5.66
C GLU A 174 11.29 6.22 -7.07
N LYS A 175 12.40 5.52 -7.16
CA LYS A 175 13.02 5.12 -8.44
C LYS A 175 13.00 3.61 -8.68
N GLN A 176 12.78 2.82 -7.65
CA GLN A 176 12.87 1.37 -7.68
C GLN A 176 11.68 0.72 -6.98
N PHE A 177 11.15 -0.34 -7.56
CA PHE A 177 10.03 -1.10 -7.01
C PHE A 177 10.39 -1.84 -5.72
N ALA A 178 11.60 -2.40 -5.64
CA ALA A 178 12.03 -3.16 -4.47
C ALA A 178 11.95 -2.36 -3.16
N TYR A 179 12.06 -1.04 -3.24
CA TYR A 179 12.01 -0.12 -2.10
C TYR A 179 10.77 0.76 -2.08
N ALA A 180 9.90 0.67 -3.07
CA ALA A 180 8.72 1.51 -3.16
C ALA A 180 7.80 1.32 -1.95
N THR A 181 7.34 2.41 -1.39
CA THR A 181 6.38 2.41 -0.27
C THR A 181 4.95 2.36 -0.76
N ASP A 182 4.72 2.83 -2.00
CA ASP A 182 3.40 2.84 -2.62
C ASP A 182 3.49 2.55 -4.13
N ILE A 183 2.59 1.72 -4.62
CA ILE A 183 2.47 1.34 -6.04
C ILE A 183 1.02 1.44 -6.47
N LYS A 184 0.81 1.81 -7.73
CA LYS A 184 -0.52 1.96 -8.32
C LYS A 184 -0.71 0.98 -9.46
N GLU A 185 -1.74 0.16 -9.40
CA GLU A 185 -2.15 -0.73 -10.48
C GLU A 185 -3.26 -0.10 -11.32
N GLU A 186 -3.20 -0.32 -12.64
CA GLU A 186 -4.21 0.09 -13.61
C GLU A 186 -4.45 -1.06 -14.61
N ARG A 187 -5.70 -1.36 -14.92
CA ARG A 187 -6.07 -2.24 -16.02
C ARG A 187 -6.01 -1.45 -17.33
N LEU A 188 -5.21 -1.91 -18.29
CA LEU A 188 -5.00 -1.23 -19.57
C LEU A 188 -5.99 -1.68 -20.67
N THR A 189 -6.36 -2.98 -20.70
CA THR A 189 -7.32 -3.51 -21.66
C THR A 189 -8.62 -3.91 -20.97
N ASN A 190 -9.75 -3.68 -21.64
CA ASN A 190 -11.07 -4.01 -21.12
C ASN A 190 -11.95 -4.50 -22.27
N SER A 191 -11.66 -5.67 -22.80
CA SER A 191 -12.41 -6.32 -23.87
C SER A 191 -12.89 -7.70 -23.42
N ASP A 192 -13.82 -8.27 -24.16
CA ASP A 192 -14.30 -9.64 -23.96
C ASP A 192 -13.37 -10.67 -24.65
N ILE A 193 -12.20 -10.23 -25.13
CA ILE A 193 -11.20 -11.05 -25.81
C ILE A 193 -9.93 -11.05 -24.96
N THR A 194 -9.30 -12.20 -24.88
CA THR A 194 -8.04 -12.37 -24.12
C THR A 194 -6.88 -11.58 -24.74
N SER A 195 -6.05 -11.00 -23.88
CA SER A 195 -4.89 -10.18 -24.26
C SER A 195 -3.63 -10.70 -23.55
N PHE A 196 -2.52 -10.83 -24.31
CA PHE A 196 -1.29 -11.48 -23.87
C PHE A 196 -0.06 -10.70 -24.28
N GLN A 197 1.12 -11.08 -23.75
CA GLN A 197 2.47 -10.66 -24.14
C GLN A 197 2.60 -9.14 -24.31
N PRO A 198 2.27 -8.31 -23.29
CA PRO A 198 2.41 -6.87 -23.42
C PRO A 198 3.89 -6.46 -23.50
N GLN A 199 4.20 -5.50 -24.38
CA GLN A 199 5.52 -4.89 -24.51
C GLN A 199 5.40 -3.38 -24.67
N TYR A 200 6.15 -2.63 -23.91
CA TYR A 200 6.26 -1.19 -24.13
C TYR A 200 6.99 -0.89 -25.44
N SER A 201 6.56 0.16 -26.13
CA SER A 201 7.41 0.80 -27.14
C SER A 201 8.65 1.40 -26.49
N PRO A 202 9.82 1.45 -27.17
CA PRO A 202 11.05 2.03 -26.63
C PRO A 202 10.93 3.47 -26.14
N ASP A 203 10.00 4.26 -26.71
CA ASP A 203 9.71 5.62 -26.26
C ASP A 203 8.72 5.70 -25.08
N GLY A 204 8.21 4.56 -24.61
CA GLY A 204 7.32 4.43 -23.45
C GLY A 204 5.91 4.98 -23.63
N LYS A 205 5.51 5.32 -24.87
CA LYS A 205 4.18 5.93 -25.09
C LYS A 205 3.09 4.93 -25.42
N GLU A 206 3.46 3.75 -25.86
CA GLU A 206 2.54 2.72 -26.32
C GLU A 206 2.87 1.35 -25.70
N VAL A 207 1.86 0.50 -25.68
CA VAL A 207 2.00 -0.92 -25.31
C VAL A 207 1.42 -1.75 -26.44
N ALA A 208 2.25 -2.59 -27.07
CA ALA A 208 1.80 -3.64 -27.97
C ALA A 208 1.36 -4.86 -27.17
N PHE A 209 0.40 -5.62 -27.66
CA PHE A 209 -0.06 -6.87 -27.06
C PHE A 209 -0.72 -7.76 -28.13
N LEU A 210 -0.82 -9.05 -27.83
CA LEU A 210 -1.58 -9.99 -28.65
C LEU A 210 -3.02 -10.08 -28.15
N GLU A 211 -3.98 -9.86 -29.03
CA GLU A 211 -5.38 -10.17 -28.80
C GLU A 211 -5.71 -11.50 -29.47
N ASN A 212 -6.36 -12.40 -28.75
CA ASN A 212 -6.71 -13.73 -29.21
C ASN A 212 -5.52 -14.52 -29.84
N ARG A 213 -4.31 -14.36 -29.22
CA ARG A 213 -3.04 -15.04 -29.59
C ARG A 213 -2.39 -14.64 -30.91
N THR A 214 -3.10 -14.05 -31.86
CA THR A 214 -2.61 -13.83 -33.24
C THR A 214 -2.70 -12.37 -33.70
N THR A 215 -3.64 -11.61 -33.22
CA THR A 215 -3.82 -10.20 -33.63
C THR A 215 -2.90 -9.30 -32.82
N ILE A 216 -1.99 -8.58 -33.50
CA ILE A 216 -1.15 -7.58 -32.85
C ILE A 216 -1.89 -6.26 -32.74
N ARG A 217 -2.10 -5.82 -31.49
CA ARG A 217 -2.73 -4.55 -31.13
C ARG A 217 -1.73 -3.62 -30.47
N VAL A 218 -1.98 -2.34 -30.60
CA VAL A 218 -1.18 -1.32 -29.92
C VAL A 218 -2.10 -0.34 -29.21
N LEU A 219 -1.90 -0.19 -27.91
CA LEU A 219 -2.57 0.77 -27.03
C LEU A 219 -1.71 2.01 -26.86
N ASN A 220 -2.24 3.18 -27.14
CA ASN A 220 -1.62 4.44 -26.75
C ASN A 220 -1.95 4.75 -25.29
N LEU A 221 -0.92 4.87 -24.43
CA LEU A 221 -1.11 5.02 -22.98
C LEU A 221 -1.78 6.33 -22.56
N LYS A 222 -1.58 7.39 -23.35
CA LYS A 222 -2.17 8.71 -23.07
C LYS A 222 -3.63 8.83 -23.54
N SER A 223 -3.90 8.46 -24.77
CA SER A 223 -5.24 8.59 -25.38
C SER A 223 -6.14 7.40 -25.09
N LYS A 224 -5.57 6.29 -24.62
CA LYS A 224 -6.22 4.98 -24.44
C LYS A 224 -6.80 4.39 -25.74
N ALA A 225 -6.42 4.96 -26.89
CA ALA A 225 -6.82 4.44 -28.19
C ALA A 225 -6.06 3.15 -28.52
N VAL A 226 -6.78 2.17 -29.06
CA VAL A 226 -6.22 0.90 -29.53
C VAL A 226 -6.30 0.81 -31.04
N ARG A 227 -5.20 0.43 -31.71
CA ARG A 227 -5.16 0.16 -33.14
C ARG A 227 -4.68 -1.25 -33.44
N THR A 228 -5.11 -1.81 -34.55
CA THR A 228 -4.61 -3.08 -35.08
C THR A 228 -3.37 -2.81 -35.92
N VAL A 229 -2.30 -3.56 -35.66
CA VAL A 229 -1.07 -3.54 -36.47
C VAL A 229 -1.06 -4.71 -37.45
N MET A 230 -1.42 -5.90 -36.97
CA MET A 230 -1.54 -7.10 -37.79
C MET A 230 -2.83 -7.82 -37.42
N ASP A 231 -3.64 -8.14 -38.43
CA ASP A 231 -4.87 -8.90 -38.27
C ASP A 231 -4.55 -10.40 -38.20
N GLY A 232 -4.97 -11.03 -37.09
CA GLY A 232 -4.71 -12.45 -36.83
C GLY A 232 -5.44 -13.42 -37.72
N LYS A 233 -6.33 -12.97 -38.61
CA LYS A 233 -7.07 -13.86 -39.53
C LYS A 233 -6.18 -14.60 -40.54
N TYR A 234 -4.95 -14.10 -40.72
CA TYR A 234 -3.96 -14.72 -41.63
C TYR A 234 -2.94 -15.56 -40.87
N GLU A 235 -3.04 -15.65 -39.57
CA GLU A 235 -2.09 -16.32 -38.71
C GLU A 235 -2.69 -17.57 -38.07
N TYR A 236 -1.85 -18.57 -37.85
CA TYR A 236 -2.20 -19.75 -37.11
C TYR A 236 -1.34 -19.88 -35.87
N SER A 237 -1.96 -20.08 -34.71
CA SER A 237 -1.27 -20.33 -33.44
C SER A 237 -1.71 -21.68 -32.86
N TYR A 238 -0.77 -22.54 -32.59
CA TYR A 238 -1.01 -23.84 -31.92
C TYR A 238 -1.02 -23.73 -30.40
N SER A 239 -0.22 -22.82 -29.85
CA SER A 239 -0.06 -22.66 -28.43
C SER A 239 0.29 -21.20 -28.05
N ASP A 240 0.25 -20.92 -26.76
CA ASP A 240 0.71 -19.63 -26.24
C ASP A 240 2.20 -19.43 -26.52
N GLY A 241 2.57 -18.29 -27.08
CA GLY A 241 3.95 -17.96 -27.42
C GLY A 241 4.38 -18.30 -28.84
N ASP A 242 3.53 -18.93 -29.66
CA ASP A 242 3.83 -19.20 -31.08
C ASP A 242 4.00 -17.90 -31.87
N GLN A 243 3.19 -16.86 -31.55
CA GLN A 243 3.32 -15.54 -32.11
C GLN A 243 4.35 -14.74 -31.35
N TRP A 244 5.39 -14.29 -32.05
CA TRP A 244 6.44 -13.44 -31.48
C TRP A 244 6.46 -12.10 -32.20
N TYR A 245 6.75 -11.01 -31.48
CA TYR A 245 6.93 -9.69 -32.05
C TYR A 245 7.92 -8.85 -31.23
N GLN A 246 8.49 -7.84 -31.84
CA GLN A 246 9.42 -6.91 -31.22
C GLN A 246 9.29 -5.51 -31.83
N TRP A 247 9.36 -4.49 -30.99
CA TRP A 247 9.45 -3.10 -31.43
C TRP A 247 10.82 -2.79 -32.07
N SER A 248 10.80 -1.94 -33.12
CA SER A 248 12.03 -1.30 -33.57
C SER A 248 12.52 -0.27 -32.57
N PRO A 249 13.85 0.00 -32.47
CA PRO A 249 14.39 0.96 -31.51
C PRO A 249 13.82 2.38 -31.62
N ASP A 250 13.36 2.77 -32.79
CA ASP A 250 12.73 4.07 -33.05
C ASP A 250 11.22 4.11 -32.80
N SER A 251 10.65 3.04 -32.25
CA SER A 251 9.22 2.89 -31.92
C SER A 251 8.26 2.99 -33.11
N LYS A 252 8.73 2.86 -34.35
CA LYS A 252 7.89 3.05 -35.54
C LYS A 252 7.40 1.76 -36.17
N TRP A 253 8.11 0.66 -35.94
CA TRP A 253 7.87 -0.61 -36.57
C TRP A 253 7.73 -1.72 -35.56
N ILE A 254 7.00 -2.76 -35.95
CA ILE A 254 6.93 -4.04 -35.22
C ILE A 254 7.40 -5.11 -36.19
N LEU A 255 8.45 -5.84 -35.77
CA LEU A 255 8.90 -7.05 -36.44
C LEU A 255 8.15 -8.23 -35.82
N THR A 256 7.65 -9.14 -36.63
CA THR A 256 6.94 -10.34 -36.18
C THR A 256 7.24 -11.54 -37.05
N ASN A 257 7.10 -12.73 -36.50
CA ASN A 257 7.06 -13.95 -37.31
C ASN A 257 5.67 -14.06 -38.00
N TYR A 258 5.62 -14.80 -39.08
CA TYR A 258 4.41 -15.07 -39.83
C TYR A 258 4.32 -16.57 -40.10
N ILE A 259 3.24 -17.19 -39.64
CA ILE A 259 2.90 -18.58 -39.92
C ILE A 259 1.63 -18.55 -40.73
N GLY A 260 1.78 -18.47 -42.06
CA GLY A 260 0.64 -18.34 -42.98
C GLY A 260 -0.26 -19.57 -42.96
N ILE A 261 -1.56 -19.30 -43.07
CA ILE A 261 -2.52 -20.35 -43.39
C ILE A 261 -2.32 -20.69 -44.87
N GLY A 262 -1.72 -21.85 -45.14
CA GLY A 262 -1.51 -22.37 -46.51
C GLY A 262 -2.76 -22.83 -47.21
#